data_6179d162a4ccc70ca0658ed7ac4e35bc
#
_entry.id   6179d162a4ccc70ca0658ed7ac4e35bc
#
_cell.length_a   1.000
_cell.length_b   1.000
_cell.length_c   1.000
_cell.angle_alpha   90.00
_cell.angle_beta   90.00
_cell.angle_gamma   90.00
#
_symmetry.space_group_name_H-M   'P 1'
#
loop_
_entity.id
_entity.type
_entity.pdbx_description
1 polymer ?
#
loop_
_entity_poly.entity_id
_entity_poly.type
_entity_poly.pdbx_seq_one_letter_code
_entity_poly.pdbx_strand_id
1 'polypeptide(L)'
;DPGIFKAFFTAGGPGSGKSYVAQNIGAGGSARGMSPYGLKVIDSDPLFKQMLRQVNLTAKPEDIFSPKGQEVRGRAKALTKKQQANYIEGRLGLLIDGTGKDYSKIKKMSDALRGIGYDTFMLFVNTSLDVAIERDKMRDRTLGAEEVEKMWTPVQKNMGKFQGYFGRENFILIDNNNANEDVFQKLFVQIGRLIKKEPSSRAANAWIK
;
A
#
# COMPACT_ATOMS: atom_id res chain seq x y z
N ASP A 1 7.55 3.78 19.63
CA ASP A 1 6.72 3.13 18.61
C ASP A 1 7.64 2.43 17.61
N PRO A 2 7.57 1.10 17.47
CA PRO A 2 8.29 0.41 16.39
C PRO A 2 7.77 0.97 15.05
N GLY A 3 8.66 1.30 14.15
CA GLY A 3 8.32 1.88 12.86
C GLY A 3 8.23 3.40 12.81
N ILE A 4 8.55 4.11 13.91
CA ILE A 4 8.65 5.58 13.88
C ILE A 4 9.61 6.02 12.75
N PHE A 5 9.22 7.05 12.00
CA PHE A 5 9.95 7.52 10.81
C PHE A 5 10.16 6.47 9.70
N LYS A 6 9.32 5.46 9.61
CA LYS A 6 9.32 4.49 8.50
C LYS A 6 8.06 4.61 7.66
N ALA A 7 8.21 4.65 6.35
CA ALA A 7 7.09 4.68 5.42
C ALA A 7 7.27 3.65 4.31
N PHE A 8 6.37 2.70 4.25
CA PHE A 8 6.33 1.66 3.22
C PHE A 8 5.24 1.99 2.22
N PHE A 9 5.61 2.09 0.96
CA PHE A 9 4.68 2.18 -0.16
C PHE A 9 4.48 0.79 -0.75
N THR A 10 3.28 0.46 -1.16
CA THR A 10 3.02 -0.78 -1.90
C THR A 10 2.75 -0.47 -3.37
N ALA A 11 3.16 -1.37 -4.24
CA ALA A 11 2.80 -1.38 -5.65
C ALA A 11 2.52 -2.81 -6.11
N GLY A 12 1.65 -2.96 -7.07
CA GLY A 12 1.30 -4.24 -7.68
C GLY A 12 0.00 -4.13 -8.46
N GLY A 13 -0.05 -4.75 -9.64
CA GLY A 13 -1.22 -4.82 -10.50
C GLY A 13 -2.32 -5.73 -9.95
N PRO A 14 -3.44 -5.84 -10.69
CA PRO A 14 -4.50 -6.80 -10.36
C PRO A 14 -3.92 -8.23 -10.32
N GLY A 15 -4.37 -9.05 -9.38
CA GLY A 15 -3.90 -10.43 -9.23
C GLY A 15 -2.47 -10.59 -8.68
N SER A 16 -1.75 -9.51 -8.40
CA SER A 16 -0.37 -9.58 -7.89
C SER A 16 -0.24 -10.16 -6.48
N GLY A 17 -1.31 -10.17 -5.68
CA GLY A 17 -1.25 -10.56 -4.26
C GLY A 17 -0.85 -9.43 -3.33
N LYS A 18 -0.78 -8.19 -3.81
CA LYS A 18 -0.47 -7.00 -3.01
C LYS A 18 -1.32 -6.88 -1.75
N SER A 19 -2.62 -7.17 -1.84
CA SER A 19 -3.54 -7.11 -0.70
C SER A 19 -3.15 -8.10 0.42
N TYR A 20 -2.66 -9.29 0.08
CA TYR A 20 -2.16 -10.25 1.05
C TYR A 20 -0.95 -9.69 1.81
N VAL A 21 0.02 -9.10 1.11
CA VAL A 21 1.18 -8.46 1.72
C VAL A 21 0.75 -7.29 2.61
N ALA A 22 -0.10 -6.40 2.10
CA ALA A 22 -0.58 -5.24 2.85
C ALA A 22 -1.36 -5.63 4.12
N GLN A 23 -2.17 -6.69 4.07
CA GLN A 23 -2.90 -7.20 5.23
C GLN A 23 -1.98 -7.78 6.30
N ASN A 24 -0.93 -8.51 5.91
CA ASN A 24 -0.03 -9.16 6.87
C ASN A 24 0.94 -8.19 7.54
N ILE A 25 1.33 -7.10 6.87
CA ILE A 25 2.18 -6.06 7.48
C ILE A 25 1.35 -4.88 8.04
N GLY A 26 0.13 -4.73 7.57
CA GLY A 26 -0.83 -3.74 8.07
C GLY A 26 -1.71 -4.28 9.20
N ALA A 27 -2.77 -3.55 9.50
CA ALA A 27 -3.69 -3.84 10.59
C ALA A 27 -4.69 -4.99 10.30
N GLY A 28 -4.75 -5.48 9.07
CA GLY A 28 -5.81 -6.38 8.60
C GLY A 28 -5.84 -7.77 9.23
N GLY A 29 -4.76 -8.20 9.90
CA GLY A 29 -4.70 -9.47 10.63
C GLY A 29 -4.93 -9.36 12.14
N SER A 30 -5.13 -8.15 12.66
CA SER A 30 -5.33 -7.91 14.09
C SER A 30 -6.76 -7.50 14.41
N ALA A 31 -7.39 -8.20 15.35
CA ALA A 31 -8.71 -7.86 15.89
C ALA A 31 -8.78 -6.44 16.51
N ARG A 32 -7.64 -5.80 16.75
CA ARG A 32 -7.51 -4.46 17.33
C ARG A 32 -7.09 -3.37 16.31
N GLY A 33 -7.05 -3.68 15.02
CA GLY A 33 -6.64 -2.72 13.98
C GLY A 33 -5.18 -2.24 14.08
N MET A 34 -4.33 -2.96 14.79
CA MET A 34 -2.91 -2.63 14.95
C MET A 34 -2.05 -3.58 14.11
N SER A 35 -1.14 -3.00 13.32
CA SER A 35 -0.12 -3.75 12.63
C SER A 35 0.83 -4.43 13.63
N PRO A 36 1.25 -5.69 13.41
CA PRO A 36 2.28 -6.34 14.21
C PRO A 36 3.61 -5.56 14.19
N TYR A 37 3.79 -4.69 13.22
CA TYR A 37 4.98 -3.85 13.02
C TYR A 37 4.78 -2.38 13.45
N GLY A 38 3.65 -2.01 14.03
CA GLY A 38 3.34 -0.64 14.43
C GLY A 38 2.97 0.31 13.28
N LEU A 39 2.87 -0.19 12.04
CA LEU A 39 2.56 0.64 10.88
C LEU A 39 1.07 1.03 10.83
N LYS A 40 0.80 2.28 10.54
CA LYS A 40 -0.55 2.82 10.30
C LYS A 40 -0.88 2.72 8.82
N VAL A 41 -1.96 2.02 8.50
CA VAL A 41 -2.39 1.81 7.11
C VAL A 41 -3.07 3.07 6.58
N ILE A 42 -2.60 3.56 5.44
CA ILE A 42 -3.20 4.65 4.66
C ILE A 42 -3.89 4.03 3.45
N ASP A 43 -5.15 3.71 3.61
CA ASP A 43 -6.02 3.16 2.58
C ASP A 43 -7.45 3.69 2.80
N SER A 44 -8.05 4.26 1.75
CA SER A 44 -9.41 4.78 1.83
C SER A 44 -10.49 3.74 1.55
N ASP A 45 -10.15 2.58 0.99
CA ASP A 45 -11.12 1.58 0.56
C ASP A 45 -11.91 0.94 1.72
N PRO A 46 -11.29 0.53 2.83
CA PRO A 46 -12.03 0.00 3.98
C PRO A 46 -13.02 1.02 4.55
N LEU A 47 -12.59 2.27 4.70
CA LEU A 47 -13.43 3.35 5.20
C LEU A 47 -14.58 3.65 4.22
N PHE A 48 -14.30 3.67 2.93
CA PHE A 48 -15.30 3.85 1.89
C PHE A 48 -16.38 2.76 1.95
N LYS A 49 -16.00 1.49 2.03
CA LYS A 49 -16.93 0.37 2.16
C LYS A 49 -17.79 0.48 3.43
N GLN A 50 -17.20 0.88 4.55
CA GLN A 50 -17.93 1.13 5.79
C GLN A 50 -18.95 2.25 5.63
N MET A 51 -18.56 3.36 5.04
CA MET A 51 -19.43 4.53 4.84
C MET A 51 -20.56 4.27 3.83
N LEU A 52 -20.32 3.43 2.80
CA LEU A 52 -21.40 2.97 1.89
C LEU A 52 -22.49 2.25 2.67
N ARG A 53 -22.12 1.32 3.56
CA ARG A 53 -23.09 0.60 4.42
C ARG A 53 -23.91 1.55 5.30
N GLN A 54 -23.32 2.61 5.82
CA GLN A 54 -24.01 3.61 6.66
C GLN A 54 -25.09 4.38 5.90
N VAL A 55 -24.99 4.47 4.59
CA VAL A 55 -26.01 5.12 3.73
C VAL A 55 -26.84 4.10 2.94
N ASN A 56 -26.85 2.83 3.38
CA ASN A 56 -27.58 1.72 2.75
C ASN A 56 -27.18 1.46 1.28
N LEU A 57 -25.93 1.73 0.92
CA LEU A 57 -25.35 1.38 -0.37
C LEU A 57 -24.44 0.16 -0.25
N THR A 58 -24.29 -0.57 -1.36
CA THR A 58 -23.43 -1.74 -1.48
C THR A 58 -22.11 -1.39 -2.16
N ALA A 59 -21.17 -2.35 -2.18
CA ALA A 59 -19.94 -2.22 -2.95
C ALA A 59 -20.09 -2.67 -4.42
N LYS A 60 -21.32 -2.73 -4.95
CA LYS A 60 -21.58 -3.01 -6.36
C LYS A 60 -21.32 -1.77 -7.22
N PRO A 61 -20.99 -1.95 -8.51
CA PRO A 61 -20.69 -0.83 -9.40
C PRO A 61 -21.79 0.23 -9.47
N GLU A 62 -23.05 -0.22 -9.58
CA GLU A 62 -24.19 0.68 -9.65
C GLU A 62 -24.26 1.64 -8.47
N ASP A 63 -23.98 1.17 -7.26
CA ASP A 63 -23.95 1.98 -6.05
C ASP A 63 -22.68 2.84 -5.96
N ILE A 64 -21.52 2.25 -6.26
CA ILE A 64 -20.23 2.94 -6.23
C ILE A 64 -20.22 4.14 -7.19
N PHE A 65 -20.74 3.97 -8.40
CA PHE A 65 -20.73 5.01 -9.44
C PHE A 65 -21.97 5.93 -9.39
N SER A 66 -22.91 5.66 -8.48
CA SER A 66 -24.01 6.58 -8.24
C SER A 66 -23.50 7.93 -7.71
N PRO A 67 -24.27 9.04 -7.87
CA PRO A 67 -23.91 10.33 -7.29
C PRO A 67 -23.64 10.25 -5.78
N LYS A 68 -24.45 9.49 -5.05
CA LYS A 68 -24.29 9.30 -3.61
C LYS A 68 -23.04 8.47 -3.29
N GLY A 69 -22.75 7.43 -4.06
CA GLY A 69 -21.53 6.62 -3.91
C GLY A 69 -20.26 7.45 -4.14
N GLN A 70 -20.27 8.36 -5.11
CA GLN A 70 -19.13 9.25 -5.36
C GLN A 70 -18.98 10.34 -4.29
N GLU A 71 -20.07 10.87 -3.73
CA GLU A 71 -20.03 11.74 -2.56
C GLU A 71 -19.36 11.03 -1.37
N VAL A 72 -19.80 9.82 -1.06
CA VAL A 72 -19.25 9.00 0.03
C VAL A 72 -17.77 8.71 -0.21
N ARG A 73 -17.37 8.41 -1.44
CA ARG A 73 -15.96 8.21 -1.82
C ARG A 73 -15.11 9.47 -1.56
N GLY A 74 -15.63 10.63 -1.92
CA GLY A 74 -14.97 11.92 -1.63
C GLY A 74 -14.75 12.14 -0.15
N ARG A 75 -15.76 11.87 0.67
CA ARG A 75 -15.68 11.97 2.14
C ARG A 75 -14.68 10.97 2.73
N ALA A 76 -14.69 9.71 2.30
CA ALA A 76 -13.73 8.69 2.74
C ALA A 76 -12.29 9.13 2.44
N LYS A 77 -12.01 9.61 1.23
CA LYS A 77 -10.69 10.13 0.85
C LYS A 77 -10.26 11.33 1.71
N ALA A 78 -11.18 12.27 1.98
CA ALA A 78 -10.89 13.43 2.82
C ALA A 78 -10.55 13.04 4.26
N LEU A 79 -11.29 12.09 4.85
CA LEU A 79 -11.02 11.57 6.18
C LEU A 79 -9.69 10.82 6.24
N THR A 80 -9.40 9.96 5.26
CA THR A 80 -8.12 9.26 5.16
C THR A 80 -6.94 10.23 5.06
N LYS A 81 -7.11 11.33 4.31
CA LYS A 81 -6.08 12.38 4.22
C LYS A 81 -5.84 13.09 5.55
N LYS A 82 -6.89 13.38 6.32
CA LYS A 82 -6.76 13.95 7.67
C LYS A 82 -6.07 12.97 8.62
N GLN A 83 -6.45 11.72 8.59
CA GLN A 83 -5.84 10.66 9.39
C GLN A 83 -4.35 10.52 9.07
N GLN A 84 -3.98 10.52 7.78
CA GLN A 84 -2.59 10.51 7.34
C GLN A 84 -1.81 11.71 7.88
N ALA A 85 -2.39 12.92 7.85
CA ALA A 85 -1.74 14.10 8.38
C ALA A 85 -1.42 13.97 9.88
N ASN A 86 -2.37 13.46 10.67
CA ASN A 86 -2.17 13.22 12.11
C ASN A 86 -1.06 12.17 12.37
N TYR A 87 -1.01 11.10 11.57
CA TYR A 87 0.04 10.08 11.70
C TYR A 87 1.42 10.66 11.36
N ILE A 88 1.50 11.50 10.34
CA ILE A 88 2.75 12.18 9.94
C ILE A 88 3.17 13.19 11.00
N GLU A 89 2.25 13.92 11.60
CA GLU A 89 2.54 14.84 12.72
C GLU A 89 3.17 14.09 13.90
N GLY A 90 2.63 12.92 14.25
CA GLY A 90 3.19 12.03 15.27
C GLY A 90 4.42 11.23 14.82
N ARG A 91 4.90 11.40 13.59
CA ARG A 91 6.04 10.64 13.01
C ARG A 91 5.85 9.12 13.04
N LEU A 92 4.59 8.66 13.06
CA LEU A 92 4.26 7.24 13.17
C LEU A 92 4.68 6.47 11.90
N GLY A 93 4.92 5.17 12.05
CA GLY A 93 5.18 4.30 10.92
C GLY A 93 3.97 4.19 9.98
N LEU A 94 4.20 4.23 8.68
CA LEU A 94 3.16 4.28 7.66
C LEU A 94 3.24 3.10 6.69
N LEU A 95 2.09 2.54 6.35
CA LEU A 95 1.89 1.67 5.20
C LEU A 95 0.94 2.37 4.24
N ILE A 96 1.45 2.87 3.12
CA ILE A 96 0.71 3.63 2.12
C ILE A 96 0.35 2.69 0.98
N ASP A 97 -0.88 2.18 1.02
CA ASP A 97 -1.35 1.22 0.02
C ASP A 97 -1.71 1.90 -1.30
N GLY A 98 -1.20 1.35 -2.39
CA GLY A 98 -1.43 1.85 -3.74
C GLY A 98 -1.08 0.83 -4.81
N THR A 99 -1.49 1.09 -6.04
CA THR A 99 -1.20 0.20 -7.18
C THR A 99 0.18 0.43 -7.80
N GLY A 100 0.74 1.62 -7.63
CA GLY A 100 2.00 2.00 -8.27
C GLY A 100 1.87 2.52 -9.71
N LYS A 101 0.65 2.74 -10.22
CA LYS A 101 0.45 3.26 -11.58
C LYS A 101 0.89 4.71 -11.77
N ASP A 102 0.86 5.51 -10.71
CA ASP A 102 1.26 6.92 -10.71
C ASP A 102 2.59 7.10 -9.96
N TYR A 103 3.68 7.00 -10.71
CA TYR A 103 5.02 7.18 -10.19
C TYR A 103 5.25 8.57 -9.59
N SER A 104 4.80 9.63 -10.28
CA SER A 104 5.04 11.01 -9.86
C SER A 104 4.39 11.32 -8.53
N LYS A 105 3.17 10.82 -8.31
CA LYS A 105 2.46 10.97 -7.04
C LYS A 105 3.19 10.28 -5.89
N ILE A 106 3.64 9.05 -6.09
CA ILE A 106 4.38 8.30 -5.07
C ILE A 106 5.72 8.97 -4.77
N LYS A 107 6.46 9.37 -5.82
CA LYS A 107 7.73 10.09 -5.65
C LYS A 107 7.53 11.37 -4.83
N LYS A 108 6.55 12.21 -5.20
CA LYS A 108 6.26 13.47 -4.49
C LYS A 108 5.94 13.24 -3.01
N MET A 109 5.15 12.22 -2.70
CA MET A 109 4.82 11.88 -1.32
C MET A 109 6.05 11.37 -0.56
N SER A 110 6.85 10.51 -1.18
CA SER A 110 8.08 9.99 -0.60
C SER A 110 9.10 11.11 -0.35
N ASP A 111 9.28 12.04 -1.30
CA ASP A 111 10.17 13.20 -1.12
C ASP A 111 9.74 14.07 0.06
N ALA A 112 8.43 14.34 0.20
CA ALA A 112 7.89 15.08 1.33
C ALA A 112 8.14 14.37 2.67
N LEU A 113 7.97 13.06 2.73
CA LEU A 113 8.24 12.27 3.94
C LEU A 113 9.74 12.24 4.27
N ARG A 114 10.61 12.04 3.28
CA ARG A 114 12.07 12.11 3.45
C ARG A 114 12.51 13.49 3.96
N GLY A 115 11.89 14.56 3.46
CA GLY A 115 12.16 15.93 3.90
C GLY A 115 11.93 16.18 5.40
N ILE A 116 11.08 15.39 6.05
CA ILE A 116 10.81 15.46 7.49
C ILE A 116 11.43 14.30 8.27
N GLY A 117 12.30 13.52 7.65
CA GLY A 117 13.15 12.52 8.31
C GLY A 117 12.76 11.07 8.15
N TYR A 118 11.71 10.75 7.38
CA TYR A 118 11.33 9.36 7.14
C TYR A 118 12.32 8.60 6.25
N ASP A 119 12.60 7.36 6.59
CA ASP A 119 13.10 6.37 5.66
C ASP A 119 11.92 5.82 4.85
N THR A 120 12.02 5.82 3.53
CA THR A 120 10.95 5.39 2.64
C THR A 120 11.32 4.14 1.85
N PHE A 121 10.39 3.21 1.74
CA PHE A 121 10.57 1.90 1.13
C PHE A 121 9.46 1.62 0.11
N MET A 122 9.77 0.85 -0.92
CA MET A 122 8.80 0.34 -1.88
C MET A 122 8.72 -1.18 -1.78
N LEU A 123 7.52 -1.69 -1.55
CA LEU A 123 7.18 -3.12 -1.64
C LEU A 123 6.47 -3.33 -2.98
N PHE A 124 7.17 -3.85 -3.95
CA PHE A 124 6.62 -4.10 -5.29
C PHE A 124 6.26 -5.58 -5.43
N VAL A 125 4.96 -5.88 -5.41
CA VAL A 125 4.47 -7.25 -5.58
C VAL A 125 4.19 -7.51 -7.05
N ASN A 126 4.99 -8.35 -7.66
CA ASN A 126 5.00 -8.59 -9.09
C ASN A 126 4.42 -9.95 -9.46
N THR A 127 3.71 -9.99 -10.59
CA THR A 127 3.32 -11.20 -11.31
C THR A 127 3.45 -10.95 -12.80
N SER A 128 3.59 -12.03 -13.59
CA SER A 128 3.41 -11.96 -15.03
C SER A 128 1.95 -11.62 -15.38
N LEU A 129 1.72 -11.14 -16.58
CA LEU A 129 0.37 -10.84 -17.06
C LEU A 129 -0.51 -12.08 -17.07
N ASP A 130 0.02 -13.22 -17.52
CA ASP A 130 -0.71 -14.48 -17.58
C ASP A 130 -1.20 -14.91 -16.20
N VAL A 131 -0.34 -14.87 -15.19
CA VAL A 131 -0.71 -15.17 -13.80
C VAL A 131 -1.75 -14.19 -13.27
N ALA A 132 -1.64 -12.92 -13.60
CA ALA A 132 -2.62 -11.91 -13.20
C ALA A 132 -4.00 -12.19 -13.81
N ILE A 133 -4.05 -12.55 -15.10
CA ILE A 133 -5.30 -12.93 -15.81
C ILE A 133 -5.90 -14.20 -15.23
N GLU A 134 -5.09 -15.25 -15.00
CA GLU A 134 -5.57 -16.49 -14.39
C GLU A 134 -6.18 -16.26 -13.00
N ARG A 135 -5.52 -15.46 -12.17
CA ARG A 135 -6.05 -15.13 -10.85
C ARG A 135 -7.31 -14.27 -10.88
N ASP A 136 -7.46 -13.42 -11.90
CA ASP A 136 -8.70 -12.65 -12.09
C ASP A 136 -9.87 -13.58 -12.39
N LYS A 137 -9.69 -14.63 -13.21
CA LYS A 137 -10.72 -15.63 -13.52
C LYS A 137 -11.24 -16.37 -12.28
N MET A 138 -10.42 -16.49 -11.23
CA MET A 138 -10.77 -17.18 -9.97
C MET A 138 -11.54 -16.29 -8.99
N ARG A 139 -11.78 -15.03 -9.32
CA ARG A 139 -12.53 -14.11 -8.46
C ARG A 139 -14.03 -14.24 -8.69
N ASP A 140 -14.82 -14.03 -7.65
CA ASP A 140 -16.30 -13.94 -7.76
C ASP A 140 -16.73 -12.86 -8.75
N ARG A 141 -15.88 -11.86 -8.93
CA ARG A 141 -16.06 -10.75 -9.85
C ARG A 141 -14.80 -10.54 -10.68
N THR A 142 -14.85 -10.98 -11.92
CA THR A 142 -13.77 -10.86 -12.89
C THR A 142 -13.76 -9.49 -13.57
N LEU A 143 -12.57 -8.99 -13.88
CA LEU A 143 -12.37 -7.78 -14.69
C LEU A 143 -12.33 -8.11 -16.19
N GLY A 144 -11.82 -9.29 -16.53
CA GLY A 144 -11.51 -9.72 -17.88
C GLY A 144 -10.07 -9.39 -18.30
N ALA A 145 -9.53 -10.18 -19.21
CA ALA A 145 -8.11 -10.13 -19.59
C ALA A 145 -7.66 -8.76 -20.08
N GLU A 146 -8.46 -8.08 -20.91
CA GLU A 146 -8.16 -6.77 -21.46
C GLU A 146 -8.05 -5.71 -20.36
N GLU A 147 -8.98 -5.67 -19.40
CA GLU A 147 -8.95 -4.70 -18.31
C GLU A 147 -7.81 -5.00 -17.33
N VAL A 148 -7.51 -6.29 -17.07
CA VAL A 148 -6.34 -6.70 -16.28
C VAL A 148 -5.06 -6.19 -16.92
N GLU A 149 -4.86 -6.38 -18.22
CA GLU A 149 -3.68 -5.90 -18.96
C GLU A 149 -3.56 -4.38 -18.91
N LYS A 150 -4.66 -3.66 -19.13
CA LYS A 150 -4.73 -2.20 -19.07
C LYS A 150 -4.34 -1.65 -17.70
N MET A 151 -4.69 -2.35 -16.63
CA MET A 151 -4.31 -1.96 -15.26
C MET A 151 -2.90 -2.42 -14.89
N TRP A 152 -2.44 -3.56 -15.38
CA TRP A 152 -1.14 -4.17 -15.09
C TRP A 152 0.00 -3.42 -15.78
N THR A 153 -0.17 -3.06 -17.06
CA THR A 153 0.87 -2.44 -17.89
C THR A 153 1.49 -1.15 -17.32
N PRO A 154 0.69 -0.15 -16.83
CA PRO A 154 1.26 1.06 -16.23
C PRO A 154 2.11 0.77 -14.98
N VAL A 155 1.72 -0.22 -14.19
CA VAL A 155 2.45 -0.61 -12.99
C VAL A 155 3.81 -1.20 -13.36
N GLN A 156 3.84 -2.09 -14.35
CA GLN A 156 5.10 -2.69 -14.85
C GLN A 156 6.06 -1.65 -15.42
N LYS A 157 5.55 -0.70 -16.21
CA LYS A 157 6.36 0.40 -16.76
C LYS A 157 7.03 1.26 -15.67
N ASN A 158 6.47 1.29 -14.48
CA ASN A 158 7.00 2.07 -13.37
C ASN A 158 8.00 1.30 -12.50
N MET A 159 8.13 -0.03 -12.64
CA MET A 159 9.00 -0.85 -11.80
C MET A 159 10.44 -0.33 -11.80
N GLY A 160 11.04 -0.16 -12.99
CA GLY A 160 12.42 0.35 -13.12
C GLY A 160 12.60 1.77 -12.56
N LYS A 161 11.56 2.63 -12.70
CA LYS A 161 11.57 3.98 -12.13
C LYS A 161 11.58 3.94 -10.60
N PHE A 162 10.76 3.07 -10.00
CA PHE A 162 10.75 2.89 -8.54
C PHE A 162 12.07 2.29 -8.05
N GLN A 163 12.61 1.31 -8.75
CA GLN A 163 13.89 0.71 -8.41
C GLN A 163 15.02 1.77 -8.41
N GLY A 164 15.09 2.62 -9.43
CA GLY A 164 16.06 3.72 -9.50
C GLY A 164 15.86 4.77 -8.41
N TYR A 165 14.60 5.12 -8.08
CA TYR A 165 14.29 6.16 -7.10
C TYR A 165 14.51 5.70 -5.64
N PHE A 166 14.01 4.53 -5.26
CA PHE A 166 14.14 4.01 -3.89
C PHE A 166 15.55 3.47 -3.63
N GLY A 167 16.23 2.97 -4.67
CA GLY A 167 17.51 2.31 -4.57
C GLY A 167 17.40 0.86 -4.11
N ARG A 168 18.49 0.11 -4.29
CA ARG A 168 18.52 -1.35 -4.09
C ARG A 168 18.12 -1.80 -2.69
N GLU A 169 18.48 -1.03 -1.67
CA GLU A 169 18.20 -1.41 -0.28
C GLU A 169 16.77 -1.13 0.16
N ASN A 170 16.11 -0.15 -0.49
CA ASN A 170 14.78 0.32 -0.12
C ASN A 170 13.70 -0.09 -1.12
N PHE A 171 14.07 -0.78 -2.21
CA PHE A 171 13.14 -1.37 -3.17
C PHE A 171 13.11 -2.88 -3.00
N ILE A 172 11.99 -3.40 -2.51
CA ILE A 172 11.79 -4.83 -2.26
C ILE A 172 10.86 -5.36 -3.33
N LEU A 173 11.42 -6.18 -4.24
CA LEU A 173 10.66 -6.87 -5.27
C LEU A 173 10.22 -8.23 -4.74
N ILE A 174 8.92 -8.49 -4.79
CA ILE A 174 8.32 -9.77 -4.43
C ILE A 174 7.81 -10.41 -5.73
N ASP A 175 8.45 -11.47 -6.19
CA ASP A 175 7.94 -12.29 -7.27
C ASP A 175 6.88 -13.23 -6.71
N ASN A 176 5.63 -12.97 -7.07
CA ASN A 176 4.47 -13.75 -6.64
C ASN A 176 3.85 -14.57 -7.77
N ASN A 177 4.62 -14.98 -8.78
CA ASN A 177 4.12 -15.91 -9.80
C ASN A 177 3.77 -17.26 -9.18
N ASN A 178 4.69 -17.81 -8.38
CA ASN A 178 4.55 -19.08 -7.70
C ASN A 178 5.03 -19.00 -6.24
N ALA A 179 4.85 -17.84 -5.58
CA ALA A 179 5.33 -17.66 -4.23
C ALA A 179 4.60 -18.58 -3.26
N ASN A 180 5.37 -19.29 -2.45
CA ASN A 180 4.90 -20.09 -1.33
C ASN A 180 5.02 -19.29 -0.02
N GLU A 181 4.57 -19.90 1.07
CA GLU A 181 4.63 -19.30 2.40
C GLU A 181 6.04 -18.84 2.80
N ASP A 182 7.08 -19.59 2.42
CA ASP A 182 8.47 -19.25 2.76
C ASP A 182 8.94 -17.91 2.17
N VAL A 183 8.47 -17.57 0.96
CA VAL A 183 8.79 -16.28 0.32
C VAL A 183 8.22 -15.13 1.13
N PHE A 184 6.97 -15.26 1.58
CA PHE A 184 6.32 -14.25 2.40
C PHE A 184 6.92 -14.16 3.80
N GLN A 185 7.28 -15.29 4.43
CA GLN A 185 7.95 -15.29 5.73
C GLN A 185 9.30 -14.57 5.68
N LYS A 186 10.11 -14.82 4.65
CA LYS A 186 11.37 -14.08 4.42
C LYS A 186 11.13 -12.59 4.24
N LEU A 187 10.11 -12.21 3.47
CA LEU A 187 9.69 -10.81 3.30
C LEU A 187 9.34 -10.16 4.64
N PHE A 188 8.51 -10.81 5.46
CA PHE A 188 8.08 -10.26 6.73
C PHE A 188 9.25 -10.12 7.72
N VAL A 189 10.19 -11.06 7.74
CA VAL A 189 11.44 -10.95 8.51
C VAL A 189 12.27 -9.76 8.05
N GLN A 190 12.39 -9.54 6.73
CA GLN A 190 13.13 -8.39 6.17
C GLN A 190 12.46 -7.07 6.55
N ILE A 191 11.13 -6.95 6.42
CA ILE A 191 10.38 -5.76 6.83
C ILE A 191 10.57 -5.50 8.33
N GLY A 192 10.49 -6.53 9.17
CA GLY A 192 10.70 -6.40 10.60
C GLY A 192 12.10 -5.87 10.96
N ARG A 193 13.12 -6.27 10.21
CA ARG A 193 14.50 -5.73 10.38
C ARG A 193 14.58 -4.25 9.99
N LEU A 194 13.96 -3.87 8.86
CA LEU A 194 13.95 -2.47 8.40
C LEU A 194 13.21 -1.55 9.39
N ILE A 195 12.12 -2.03 9.98
CA ILE A 195 11.34 -1.29 10.97
C ILE A 195 12.13 -1.05 12.24
N LYS A 196 12.92 -2.03 12.70
CA LYS A 196 13.74 -1.94 13.92
C LYS A 196 15.01 -1.13 13.72
N LYS A 197 15.44 -0.89 12.47
CA LYS A 197 16.64 -0.10 12.19
C LYS A 197 16.39 1.36 12.59
N GLU A 198 17.38 1.99 13.23
CA GLU A 198 17.30 3.42 13.55
C GLU A 198 17.07 4.25 12.27
N PRO A 199 16.33 5.38 12.35
CA PRO A 199 16.16 6.27 11.22
C PRO A 199 17.51 6.79 10.72
N SER A 200 17.67 6.84 9.40
CA SER A 200 18.92 7.32 8.78
C SER A 200 19.11 8.84 8.89
N SER A 201 18.02 9.56 9.06
CA SER A 201 18.00 11.02 9.11
C SER A 201 18.46 11.58 10.46
N ARG A 202 19.38 12.54 10.44
CA ARG A 202 19.79 13.29 11.65
C ARG A 202 18.60 14.03 12.29
N ALA A 203 17.71 14.58 11.47
CA ALA A 203 16.50 15.27 11.95
C ALA A 203 15.56 14.32 12.71
N ALA A 204 15.38 13.09 12.21
CA ALA A 204 14.60 12.08 12.91
C ALA A 204 15.23 11.68 14.24
N ASN A 205 16.54 11.44 14.25
CA ASN A 205 17.26 11.08 15.47
C ASN A 205 17.27 12.23 16.51
N ALA A 206 17.28 13.48 16.08
CA ALA A 206 17.15 14.63 16.98
C ALA A 206 15.72 14.77 17.54
N TRP A 207 14.71 14.40 16.78
CA TRP A 207 13.30 14.42 17.21
C TRP A 207 12.98 13.31 18.23
N ILE A 208 13.63 12.15 18.12
CA ILE A 208 13.42 10.99 19.02
C ILE A 208 14.05 11.23 20.41
N LYS A 209 15.12 11.98 20.50
CA LYS A 209 15.80 12.35 21.76
C LYS A 209 14.99 13.35 22.55
#